data_5360a4dc3fd15627e08f80dcea683246
#
_entry.id   5360a4dc3fd15627e08f80dcea683246
#
_cell.length_a   1.000
_cell.length_b   1.000
_cell.length_c   1.000
_cell.angle_alpha   90.00
_cell.angle_beta   90.00
_cell.angle_gamma   90.00
#
_symmetry.space_group_name_H-M   'P 1'
#
loop_
_entity.id
_entity.type
_entity.pdbx_description
1 polymer ?
#
loop_
_entity_poly.entity_id
_entity_poly.type
_entity_poly.pdbx_seq_one_letter_code
_entity_poly.pdbx_strand_id
1 'polypeptide(L)'
;MVQLPQENSIFTRTVRRAAGEDRLSHAVILTGRGDLTAAARFLAAAHVCEGTDRPCLRCRHCRKVLEGIHPDVIPVLDTEHKELTVEAVRALRKDVYIRPNEARRKVYVVSDCRQLNQRDQDVLLKVVEEGPPYAAFIFCADAPAALLETVRSRCTLLKYDGEDAPLSDGTAELCRAFASGRLLPVTTALLSREQSLKRETLQAQLEELWRACAEALLVQQGKARPDPSCAEAALLLADRLTARQLLGLCAASQRFAEQCDQNAGVGQILGALAVKWEELL
;
A
#
# COMPACT_ATOMS: atom_id res chain seq x y z
N MET A 1 -1.99 16.23 -2.96
CA MET A 1 -0.53 16.41 -2.64
C MET A 1 -0.05 15.05 -2.14
N VAL A 2 1.01 14.49 -2.69
CA VAL A 2 1.55 13.20 -2.22
C VAL A 2 2.14 13.40 -0.82
N GLN A 3 1.66 12.65 0.16
CA GLN A 3 2.20 12.68 1.51
C GLN A 3 3.55 11.96 1.52
N LEU A 4 4.65 12.68 1.71
CA LEU A 4 5.98 12.08 1.74
C LEU A 4 6.24 11.41 3.09
N PRO A 5 7.15 10.39 3.12
CA PRO A 5 7.61 9.81 4.38
C PRO A 5 8.14 10.87 5.34
N GLN A 6 7.92 10.68 6.64
CA GLN A 6 8.40 11.60 7.67
C GLN A 6 9.92 11.77 7.57
N GLU A 7 10.38 13.03 7.62
CA GLU A 7 11.78 13.40 7.36
C GLU A 7 12.78 12.71 8.28
N ASN A 8 12.41 12.47 9.52
CA ASN A 8 13.28 11.84 10.54
C ASN A 8 13.00 10.35 10.80
N SER A 9 12.18 9.69 9.96
CA SER A 9 11.94 8.26 10.11
C SER A 9 13.20 7.42 9.87
N ILE A 10 13.24 6.22 10.41
CA ILE A 10 14.34 5.27 10.16
C ILE A 10 14.50 5.03 8.65
N PHE A 11 13.38 4.91 7.94
CA PHE A 11 13.35 4.74 6.49
C PHE A 11 14.05 5.88 5.76
N THR A 12 13.64 7.14 6.00
CA THR A 12 14.20 8.31 5.32
C THR A 12 15.68 8.49 5.60
N ARG A 13 16.10 8.28 6.86
CA ARG A 13 17.53 8.33 7.24
C ARG A 13 18.34 7.24 6.56
N THR A 14 17.79 6.00 6.49
CA THR A 14 18.46 4.87 5.83
C THR A 14 18.65 5.13 4.34
N VAL A 15 17.59 5.60 3.66
CA VAL A 15 17.64 5.94 2.23
C VAL A 15 18.62 7.08 1.97
N ARG A 16 18.56 8.18 2.74
CA ARG A 16 19.47 9.33 2.58
C ARG A 16 20.92 8.94 2.80
N ARG A 17 21.21 8.16 3.84
CA ARG A 17 22.55 7.66 4.11
C ARG A 17 23.07 6.80 2.96
N ALA A 18 22.31 5.81 2.52
CA ALA A 18 22.70 4.92 1.42
C ALA A 18 22.89 5.70 0.11
N ALA A 19 22.03 6.71 -0.15
CA ALA A 19 22.15 7.57 -1.32
C ALA A 19 23.38 8.48 -1.26
N GLY A 20 23.69 9.03 -0.09
CA GLY A 20 24.89 9.89 0.13
C GLY A 20 26.19 9.11 -0.05
N GLU A 21 26.21 7.84 0.36
CA GLU A 21 27.36 6.93 0.22
C GLU A 21 27.43 6.26 -1.17
N ASP A 22 26.50 6.58 -2.09
CA ASP A 22 26.33 5.95 -3.41
C ASP A 22 26.12 4.42 -3.35
N ARG A 23 25.49 3.94 -2.26
CA ARG A 23 25.28 2.53 -1.91
C ARG A 23 23.81 2.10 -2.00
N LEU A 24 22.97 2.89 -2.67
CA LEU A 24 21.59 2.47 -2.93
C LEU A 24 21.59 1.19 -3.75
N SER A 25 20.95 0.16 -3.21
CA SER A 25 20.77 -1.10 -3.91
C SER A 25 20.00 -0.87 -5.22
N HIS A 26 20.43 -1.54 -6.28
CA HIS A 26 19.73 -1.51 -7.56
C HIS A 26 18.40 -2.28 -7.55
N ALA A 27 18.20 -3.17 -6.57
CA ALA A 27 16.95 -3.90 -6.40
C ALA A 27 16.53 -3.88 -4.93
N VAL A 28 15.34 -3.35 -4.66
CA VAL A 28 14.80 -3.18 -3.30
C VAL A 28 13.41 -3.76 -3.24
N ILE A 29 13.15 -4.59 -2.21
CA ILE A 29 11.80 -4.93 -1.77
C ILE A 29 11.42 -3.94 -0.68
N LEU A 30 10.43 -3.12 -0.98
CA LEU A 30 9.85 -2.17 -0.04
C LEU A 30 8.62 -2.80 0.59
N THR A 31 8.64 -2.94 1.91
CA THR A 31 7.54 -3.57 2.69
C THR A 31 7.27 -2.76 3.94
N GLY A 32 6.14 -3.01 4.58
CA GLY A 32 5.82 -2.39 5.87
C GLY A 32 4.42 -1.80 5.93
N ARG A 33 4.27 -0.74 6.72
CA ARG A 33 2.99 -0.05 6.96
C ARG A 33 2.98 1.32 6.30
N GLY A 34 1.77 1.82 6.02
CA GLY A 34 1.54 3.15 5.47
C GLY A 34 1.61 3.18 3.94
N ASP A 35 1.68 4.37 3.38
CA ASP A 35 1.67 4.56 1.92
C ASP A 35 3.01 4.11 1.30
N LEU A 36 3.08 2.84 0.91
CA LEU A 36 4.23 2.28 0.18
C LEU A 36 4.49 3.00 -1.14
N THR A 37 3.46 3.59 -1.77
CA THR A 37 3.62 4.37 -3.01
C THR A 37 4.41 5.64 -2.75
N ALA A 38 4.11 6.34 -1.67
CA ALA A 38 4.87 7.52 -1.24
C ALA A 38 6.31 7.17 -0.90
N ALA A 39 6.52 6.06 -0.18
CA ALA A 39 7.85 5.56 0.15
C ALA A 39 8.63 5.13 -1.11
N ALA A 40 8.00 4.47 -2.08
CA ALA A 40 8.60 4.11 -3.36
C ALA A 40 8.99 5.34 -4.18
N ARG A 41 8.15 6.39 -4.21
CA ARG A 41 8.49 7.67 -4.85
C ARG A 41 9.70 8.35 -4.19
N PHE A 42 9.76 8.34 -2.87
CA PHE A 42 10.92 8.87 -2.14
C PHE A 42 12.20 8.11 -2.50
N LEU A 43 12.16 6.79 -2.54
CA LEU A 43 13.29 5.94 -2.93
C LEU A 43 13.66 6.14 -4.41
N ALA A 44 12.67 6.22 -5.31
CA ALA A 44 12.92 6.52 -6.72
C ALA A 44 13.56 7.90 -6.91
N ALA A 45 13.07 8.91 -6.17
CA ALA A 45 13.70 10.24 -6.18
C ALA A 45 15.16 10.20 -5.72
N ALA A 46 15.51 9.33 -4.74
CA ALA A 46 16.89 9.17 -4.31
C ALA A 46 17.80 8.59 -5.40
N HIS A 47 17.28 7.70 -6.25
CA HIS A 47 18.01 7.12 -7.38
C HIS A 47 18.32 8.13 -8.50
N VAL A 48 17.38 9.04 -8.80
CA VAL A 48 17.51 9.99 -9.92
C VAL A 48 17.98 11.37 -9.49
N CYS A 49 18.10 11.64 -8.20
CA CYS A 49 18.49 12.96 -7.66
C CYS A 49 19.92 13.33 -8.03
N GLU A 50 20.10 14.57 -8.48
CA GLU A 50 21.42 15.18 -8.79
C GLU A 50 22.00 15.99 -7.63
N GLY A 51 21.24 16.20 -6.55
CA GLY A 51 21.68 16.95 -5.38
C GLY A 51 22.70 16.20 -4.53
N THR A 52 23.38 16.89 -3.64
CA THR A 52 24.33 16.30 -2.68
C THR A 52 23.62 15.54 -1.56
N ASP A 53 22.47 16.05 -1.11
CA ASP A 53 21.61 15.40 -0.09
C ASP A 53 20.45 14.70 -0.78
N ARG A 54 20.63 13.43 -1.12
CA ARG A 54 19.68 12.62 -1.92
C ARG A 54 18.69 11.87 -1.03
N PRO A 55 17.36 11.96 -1.36
CA PRO A 55 16.71 12.85 -2.31
C PRO A 55 16.61 14.26 -1.75
N CYS A 56 17.02 15.27 -2.54
CA CYS A 56 16.95 16.67 -2.11
C CYS A 56 15.52 17.27 -2.19
N LEU A 57 14.58 16.58 -2.83
CA LEU A 57 13.16 16.90 -3.03
C LEU A 57 12.90 18.25 -3.74
N ARG A 58 13.93 18.95 -4.20
CA ARG A 58 13.85 20.30 -4.82
C ARG A 58 14.43 20.39 -6.23
N CYS A 59 15.33 19.47 -6.65
CA CYS A 59 15.86 19.47 -8.01
C CYS A 59 14.79 19.08 -9.03
N ARG A 60 15.05 19.30 -10.31
CA ARG A 60 14.12 19.00 -11.40
C ARG A 60 13.66 17.53 -11.41
N HIS A 61 14.59 16.59 -11.17
CA HIS A 61 14.28 15.16 -11.13
C HIS A 61 13.37 14.81 -9.96
N CYS A 62 13.71 15.25 -8.74
CA CYS A 62 12.86 15.01 -7.58
C CYS A 62 11.44 15.53 -7.78
N ARG A 63 11.28 16.76 -8.31
CA ARG A 63 9.94 17.33 -8.58
C ARG A 63 9.16 16.48 -9.57
N LYS A 64 9.76 16.10 -10.71
CA LYS A 64 9.10 15.23 -11.70
C LYS A 64 8.70 13.88 -11.11
N VAL A 65 9.50 13.29 -10.22
CA VAL A 65 9.14 12.03 -9.54
C VAL A 65 7.93 12.23 -8.63
N LEU A 66 7.90 13.31 -7.85
CA LEU A 66 6.78 13.61 -6.95
C LEU A 66 5.48 13.90 -7.71
N GLU A 67 5.60 14.51 -8.89
CA GLU A 67 4.48 14.76 -9.81
C GLU A 67 4.09 13.52 -10.63
N GLY A 68 4.88 12.44 -10.58
CA GLY A 68 4.62 11.19 -11.33
C GLY A 68 4.89 11.28 -12.83
N ILE A 69 5.68 12.26 -13.28
CA ILE A 69 5.94 12.54 -14.71
C ILE A 69 7.42 12.36 -15.12
N HIS A 70 8.24 11.74 -14.29
CA HIS A 70 9.65 11.54 -14.60
C HIS A 70 9.84 10.45 -15.65
N PRO A 71 10.47 10.72 -16.82
CA PRO A 71 10.56 9.75 -17.92
C PRO A 71 11.41 8.51 -17.59
N ASP A 72 12.34 8.63 -16.64
CA ASP A 72 13.20 7.51 -16.20
C ASP A 72 12.71 6.86 -14.90
N VAL A 73 11.51 7.18 -14.43
CA VAL A 73 10.83 6.47 -13.32
C VAL A 73 9.55 5.88 -13.88
N ILE A 74 9.60 4.58 -14.12
CA ILE A 74 8.59 3.86 -14.88
C ILE A 74 7.75 3.02 -13.92
N PRO A 75 6.47 3.36 -13.74
CA PRO A 75 5.56 2.48 -13.02
C PRO A 75 5.31 1.23 -13.86
N VAL A 76 5.50 0.07 -13.25
CA VAL A 76 5.15 -1.22 -13.83
C VAL A 76 3.78 -1.59 -13.29
N LEU A 77 2.75 -1.16 -14.00
CA LEU A 77 1.34 -1.34 -13.64
C LEU A 77 0.59 -1.90 -14.83
N ASP A 78 -0.38 -2.74 -14.55
CA ASP A 78 -1.47 -2.99 -15.48
C ASP A 78 -2.75 -2.41 -14.84
N THR A 79 -3.26 -1.34 -15.42
CA THR A 79 -4.48 -0.66 -14.93
C THR A 79 -5.75 -1.35 -15.39
N GLU A 80 -5.67 -2.24 -16.37
CA GLU A 80 -6.82 -2.91 -16.98
C GLU A 80 -7.00 -4.35 -16.46
N HIS A 81 -5.95 -4.96 -15.93
CA HIS A 81 -5.94 -6.35 -15.52
C HIS A 81 -5.50 -6.52 -14.05
N LYS A 82 -5.99 -7.58 -13.40
CA LYS A 82 -5.60 -7.93 -12.02
C LYS A 82 -4.17 -8.47 -11.92
N GLU A 83 -3.64 -9.01 -13.00
CA GLU A 83 -2.28 -9.51 -13.13
C GLU A 83 -1.54 -8.68 -14.17
N LEU A 84 -0.24 -8.51 -13.98
CA LEU A 84 0.61 -7.89 -14.98
C LEU A 84 0.54 -8.72 -16.27
N THR A 85 0.21 -8.07 -17.38
CA THR A 85 0.19 -8.77 -18.66
C THR A 85 1.59 -9.19 -19.07
N VAL A 86 1.70 -10.31 -19.76
CA VAL A 86 2.96 -10.82 -20.36
C VAL A 86 3.60 -9.74 -21.23
N GLU A 87 2.77 -8.91 -21.87
CA GLU A 87 3.20 -7.78 -22.69
C GLU A 87 3.89 -6.69 -21.87
N ALA A 88 3.39 -6.35 -20.69
CA ALA A 88 3.99 -5.37 -19.79
C ALA A 88 5.37 -5.83 -19.29
N VAL A 89 5.49 -7.11 -18.92
CA VAL A 89 6.76 -7.70 -18.48
C VAL A 89 7.76 -7.80 -19.65
N ARG A 90 7.30 -8.15 -20.85
CA ARG A 90 8.14 -8.14 -22.08
C ARG A 90 8.58 -6.73 -22.46
N ALA A 91 7.70 -5.75 -22.32
CA ALA A 91 8.04 -4.34 -22.58
C ALA A 91 9.12 -3.87 -21.61
N LEU A 92 8.98 -4.14 -20.32
CA LEU A 92 9.99 -3.85 -19.31
C LEU A 92 11.35 -4.49 -19.68
N ARG A 93 11.34 -5.78 -20.05
CA ARG A 93 12.58 -6.50 -20.44
C ARG A 93 13.28 -5.86 -21.63
N LYS A 94 12.56 -5.31 -22.60
CA LYS A 94 13.15 -4.59 -23.74
C LYS A 94 13.63 -3.20 -23.32
N ASP A 95 12.83 -2.50 -22.54
CA ASP A 95 13.06 -1.13 -22.14
C ASP A 95 14.25 -0.98 -21.18
N VAL A 96 14.54 -2.01 -20.37
CA VAL A 96 15.63 -1.95 -19.37
C VAL A 96 17.01 -1.76 -20.02
N TYR A 97 17.22 -2.23 -21.24
CA TYR A 97 18.47 -2.06 -22.00
C TYR A 97 18.58 -0.71 -22.73
N ILE A 98 17.52 0.08 -22.71
CA ILE A 98 17.53 1.44 -23.23
C ILE A 98 18.05 2.37 -22.13
N ARG A 99 19.07 3.17 -22.44
CA ARG A 99 19.66 4.11 -21.47
C ARG A 99 18.62 5.11 -20.96
N PRO A 100 18.81 5.62 -19.73
CA PRO A 100 17.96 6.70 -19.20
C PRO A 100 17.92 7.91 -20.14
N ASN A 101 16.80 8.62 -20.16
CA ASN A 101 16.61 9.81 -21.00
C ASN A 101 17.34 11.04 -20.43
N GLU A 102 17.17 11.30 -19.13
CA GLU A 102 17.67 12.53 -18.51
C GLU A 102 18.32 12.30 -17.14
N ALA A 103 18.09 11.17 -16.49
CA ALA A 103 18.69 10.84 -15.21
C ALA A 103 19.88 9.89 -15.36
N ARG A 104 20.67 9.74 -14.31
CA ARG A 104 21.77 8.78 -14.26
C ARG A 104 21.30 7.33 -14.10
N ARG A 105 20.09 7.11 -13.58
CA ARG A 105 19.46 5.80 -13.39
C ARG A 105 18.04 5.77 -13.95
N LYS A 106 17.64 4.59 -14.38
CA LYS A 106 16.28 4.27 -14.80
C LYS A 106 15.65 3.36 -13.75
N VAL A 107 14.52 3.79 -13.18
CA VAL A 107 13.91 3.15 -12.01
C VAL A 107 12.58 2.55 -12.40
N TYR A 108 12.40 1.27 -12.15
CA TYR A 108 11.15 0.54 -12.36
C TYR A 108 10.47 0.32 -11.02
N VAL A 109 9.21 0.73 -10.89
CA VAL A 109 8.44 0.64 -9.65
C VAL A 109 7.27 -0.33 -9.87
N VAL A 110 7.34 -1.47 -9.23
CA VAL A 110 6.23 -2.45 -9.16
C VAL A 110 5.44 -2.14 -7.90
N SER A 111 4.29 -1.49 -8.07
CA SER A 111 3.51 -0.96 -6.94
C SER A 111 2.76 -2.03 -6.14
N ASP A 112 2.47 -3.18 -6.75
CA ASP A 112 1.82 -4.31 -6.09
C ASP A 112 2.39 -5.64 -6.61
N CYS A 113 3.23 -6.28 -5.80
CA CYS A 113 3.84 -7.56 -6.17
C CYS A 113 2.85 -8.74 -6.19
N ARG A 114 1.61 -8.59 -5.68
CA ARG A 114 0.56 -9.62 -5.78
C ARG A 114 0.11 -9.83 -7.22
N GLN A 115 0.32 -8.84 -8.09
CA GLN A 115 0.03 -8.92 -9.52
C GLN A 115 1.04 -9.74 -10.32
N LEU A 116 2.19 -10.09 -9.71
CA LEU A 116 3.26 -10.85 -10.36
C LEU A 116 3.00 -12.36 -10.22
N ASN A 117 2.68 -13.03 -11.30
CA ASN A 117 2.67 -14.48 -11.31
C ASN A 117 4.11 -15.06 -11.33
N GLN A 118 4.27 -16.37 -11.18
CA GLN A 118 5.58 -17.00 -11.12
C GLN A 118 6.44 -16.76 -12.37
N ARG A 119 5.82 -16.77 -13.56
CA ARG A 119 6.55 -16.54 -14.84
C ARG A 119 7.07 -15.10 -14.94
N ASP A 120 6.30 -14.14 -14.45
CA ASP A 120 6.70 -12.74 -14.44
C ASP A 120 7.89 -12.54 -13.51
N GLN A 121 7.86 -13.18 -12.34
CA GLN A 121 8.97 -13.12 -11.37
C GLN A 121 10.25 -13.78 -11.94
N ASP A 122 10.14 -14.86 -12.69
CA ASP A 122 11.29 -15.50 -13.37
C ASP A 122 11.90 -14.58 -14.45
N VAL A 123 11.08 -13.81 -15.16
CA VAL A 123 11.58 -12.82 -16.14
C VAL A 123 12.25 -11.65 -15.41
N LEU A 124 11.64 -11.15 -14.34
CA LEU A 124 12.19 -10.06 -13.53
C LEU A 124 13.51 -10.47 -12.85
N LEU A 125 13.62 -11.73 -12.40
CA LEU A 125 14.85 -12.27 -11.81
C LEU A 125 16.04 -12.09 -12.75
N LYS A 126 15.89 -12.46 -14.03
CA LYS A 126 16.96 -12.31 -15.03
C LYS A 126 17.36 -10.85 -15.23
N VAL A 127 16.38 -9.95 -15.21
CA VAL A 127 16.64 -8.52 -15.41
C VAL A 127 17.28 -7.89 -14.18
N VAL A 128 16.92 -8.36 -12.98
CA VAL A 128 17.54 -7.92 -11.71
C VAL A 128 19.00 -8.39 -11.62
N GLU A 129 19.31 -9.62 -12.09
CA GLU A 129 20.66 -10.17 -12.04
C GLU A 129 21.59 -9.62 -13.13
N GLU A 130 21.10 -9.59 -14.37
CA GLU A 130 21.90 -9.34 -15.57
C GLU A 130 21.65 -7.95 -16.16
N GLY A 131 20.81 -7.14 -15.52
CA GLY A 131 20.43 -5.83 -16.03
C GLY A 131 21.59 -4.83 -16.04
N PRO A 132 21.48 -3.75 -16.84
CA PRO A 132 22.53 -2.76 -16.94
C PRO A 132 22.68 -2.00 -15.60
N PRO A 133 23.88 -1.48 -15.30
CA PRO A 133 24.17 -0.86 -13.98
C PRO A 133 23.40 0.43 -13.70
N TYR A 134 22.77 1.00 -14.72
CA TYR A 134 21.87 2.15 -14.55
C TYR A 134 20.43 1.77 -14.23
N ALA A 135 20.03 0.51 -14.33
CA ALA A 135 18.69 0.07 -13.96
C ALA A 135 18.56 -0.10 -12.45
N ALA A 136 17.40 0.28 -11.92
CA ALA A 136 17.03 0.05 -10.53
C ALA A 136 15.58 -0.41 -10.44
N PHE A 137 15.29 -1.27 -9.46
CA PHE A 137 13.98 -1.90 -9.27
C PHE A 137 13.48 -1.68 -7.85
N ILE A 138 12.24 -1.27 -7.71
CA ILE A 138 11.54 -1.10 -6.44
C ILE A 138 10.29 -1.98 -6.49
N PHE A 139 10.26 -3.01 -5.66
CA PHE A 139 9.15 -3.95 -5.52
C PHE A 139 8.36 -3.62 -4.25
N CYS A 140 7.14 -3.11 -4.37
CA CYS A 140 6.28 -2.87 -3.22
C CYS A 140 5.49 -4.13 -2.90
N ALA A 141 5.66 -4.65 -1.70
CA ALA A 141 5.00 -5.86 -1.23
C ALA A 141 4.55 -5.70 0.22
N ASP A 142 3.26 -5.93 0.50
CA ASP A 142 2.73 -5.94 1.87
C ASP A 142 3.43 -7.00 2.71
N ALA A 143 3.69 -8.16 2.11
CA ALA A 143 4.49 -9.22 2.69
C ALA A 143 5.61 -9.66 1.72
N PRO A 144 6.87 -9.77 2.15
CA PRO A 144 7.96 -10.25 1.29
C PRO A 144 7.70 -11.63 0.68
N ALA A 145 6.86 -12.46 1.34
CA ALA A 145 6.47 -13.78 0.88
C ALA A 145 5.66 -13.78 -0.43
N ALA A 146 5.13 -12.64 -0.87
CA ALA A 146 4.51 -12.50 -2.18
C ALA A 146 5.50 -12.69 -3.34
N LEU A 147 6.80 -12.53 -3.06
CA LEU A 147 7.87 -12.72 -4.02
C LEU A 147 8.57 -14.07 -3.79
N LEU A 148 8.98 -14.72 -4.90
CA LEU A 148 9.76 -15.95 -4.87
C LEU A 148 11.07 -15.75 -4.08
N GLU A 149 11.54 -16.79 -3.43
CA GLU A 149 12.78 -16.75 -2.66
C GLU A 149 13.98 -16.38 -3.52
N THR A 150 13.98 -16.80 -4.78
CA THR A 150 15.00 -16.46 -5.78
C THR A 150 15.08 -14.96 -6.05
N VAL A 151 13.95 -14.25 -6.11
CA VAL A 151 13.90 -12.79 -6.24
C VAL A 151 14.32 -12.13 -4.95
N ARG A 152 13.79 -12.61 -3.81
CA ARG A 152 14.09 -12.05 -2.49
C ARG A 152 15.58 -12.09 -2.14
N SER A 153 16.26 -13.17 -2.49
CA SER A 153 17.71 -13.34 -2.20
C SER A 153 18.60 -12.32 -2.92
N ARG A 154 18.09 -11.68 -3.98
CA ARG A 154 18.82 -10.70 -4.81
C ARG A 154 18.42 -9.25 -4.55
N CYS A 155 17.41 -9.06 -3.74
CA CYS A 155 16.91 -7.74 -3.38
C CYS A 155 17.28 -7.37 -1.94
N THR A 156 17.53 -6.10 -1.71
CA THR A 156 17.64 -5.55 -0.36
C THR A 156 16.24 -5.32 0.20
N LEU A 157 15.95 -5.93 1.35
CA LEU A 157 14.69 -5.67 2.05
C LEU A 157 14.77 -4.34 2.79
N LEU A 158 13.88 -3.42 2.46
CA LEU A 158 13.75 -2.13 3.11
C LEU A 158 12.36 -2.01 3.73
N LYS A 159 12.32 -1.87 5.05
CA LYS A 159 11.06 -1.73 5.77
C LYS A 159 10.68 -0.26 5.91
N TYR A 160 9.46 0.05 5.55
CA TYR A 160 8.82 1.36 5.75
C TYR A 160 7.82 1.24 6.90
N ASP A 161 8.08 1.92 8.00
CA ASP A 161 7.14 2.07 9.12
C ASP A 161 6.59 3.51 9.06
N GLY A 162 5.76 3.77 8.06
CA GLY A 162 5.04 5.03 7.92
C GLY A 162 3.75 5.01 8.74
N GLU A 163 3.20 6.18 8.94
CA GLU A 163 1.83 6.30 9.42
C GLU A 163 0.87 5.91 8.29
N ASP A 164 -0.11 5.09 8.61
CA ASP A 164 -1.19 4.82 7.69
C ASP A 164 -1.98 6.12 7.42
N ALA A 165 -2.61 6.24 6.27
CA ALA A 165 -3.50 7.36 6.01
C ALA A 165 -4.62 7.39 7.06
N PRO A 166 -5.07 8.58 7.49
CA PRO A 166 -6.24 8.70 8.36
C PRO A 166 -7.43 7.96 7.74
N LEU A 167 -8.32 7.45 8.59
CA LEU A 167 -9.55 6.84 8.10
C LEU A 167 -10.33 7.85 7.24
N SER A 168 -10.89 7.36 6.14
CA SER A 168 -11.84 8.16 5.36
C SER A 168 -13.06 8.53 6.21
N ASP A 169 -13.68 9.68 5.90
CA ASP A 169 -14.90 10.12 6.60
C ASP A 169 -15.95 9.02 6.60
N GLY A 170 -16.01 8.27 5.51
CA GLY A 170 -16.89 7.13 5.36
C GLY A 170 -16.63 6.02 6.37
N THR A 171 -15.39 5.62 6.55
CA THR A 171 -15.03 4.60 7.52
C THR A 171 -15.20 5.10 8.94
N ALA A 172 -14.86 6.35 9.22
CA ALA A 172 -15.07 6.94 10.54
C ALA A 172 -16.55 6.94 10.94
N GLU A 173 -17.46 7.23 9.99
CA GLU A 173 -18.91 7.13 10.22
C GLU A 173 -19.37 5.69 10.47
N LEU A 174 -18.87 4.71 9.70
CA LEU A 174 -19.13 3.28 9.94
C LEU A 174 -18.66 2.85 11.33
N CYS A 175 -17.47 3.25 11.75
CA CYS A 175 -16.96 2.96 13.09
C CYS A 175 -17.89 3.52 14.18
N ARG A 176 -18.39 4.75 14.03
CA ARG A 176 -19.38 5.33 14.96
C ARG A 176 -20.71 4.57 14.95
N ALA A 177 -21.17 4.15 13.78
CA ALA A 177 -22.40 3.37 13.66
C ALA A 177 -22.26 2.01 14.36
N PHE A 178 -21.18 1.28 14.14
CA PHE A 178 -20.90 0.00 14.82
C PHE A 178 -20.75 0.19 16.33
N ALA A 179 -20.03 1.23 16.77
CA ALA A 179 -19.87 1.55 18.19
C ALA A 179 -21.20 1.86 18.91
N SER A 180 -22.28 2.17 18.19
CA SER A 180 -23.61 2.33 18.78
C SER A 180 -24.18 1.04 19.38
N GLY A 181 -23.65 -0.12 18.97
CA GLY A 181 -24.13 -1.43 19.39
C GLY A 181 -25.56 -1.76 18.91
N ARG A 182 -26.04 -1.07 17.86
CA ARG A 182 -27.43 -1.21 17.36
C ARG A 182 -27.45 -1.47 15.86
N LEU A 183 -28.44 -2.22 15.40
CA LEU A 183 -28.57 -2.56 13.97
C LEU A 183 -28.98 -1.33 13.13
N LEU A 184 -29.94 -0.54 13.57
CA LEU A 184 -30.50 0.57 12.79
C LEU A 184 -29.48 1.64 12.36
N PRO A 185 -28.58 2.17 13.24
CA PRO A 185 -27.56 3.09 12.79
C PRO A 185 -26.61 2.52 11.75
N VAL A 186 -26.28 1.22 11.87
CA VAL A 186 -25.39 0.53 10.92
C VAL A 186 -26.07 0.37 9.57
N THR A 187 -27.30 -0.14 9.53
CA THR A 187 -28.04 -0.29 8.28
C THR A 187 -28.29 1.05 7.60
N THR A 188 -28.59 2.11 8.35
CA THR A 188 -28.73 3.46 7.79
C THR A 188 -27.44 3.97 7.18
N ALA A 189 -26.29 3.82 7.86
CA ALA A 189 -24.99 4.22 7.35
C ALA A 189 -24.56 3.43 6.12
N LEU A 190 -24.93 2.17 6.00
CA LEU A 190 -24.63 1.33 4.84
C LEU A 190 -25.54 1.65 3.64
N LEU A 191 -26.86 1.74 3.86
CA LEU A 191 -27.83 1.98 2.78
C LEU A 191 -27.74 3.38 2.18
N SER A 192 -27.41 4.41 2.98
CA SER A 192 -27.25 5.78 2.47
C SER A 192 -26.14 5.91 1.42
N ARG A 193 -25.27 4.92 1.28
CA ARG A 193 -24.09 4.93 0.41
C ARG A 193 -24.21 3.98 -0.79
N GLU A 194 -25.17 3.08 -0.81
CA GLU A 194 -25.28 2.03 -1.81
C GLU A 194 -25.23 2.57 -3.24
N GLN A 195 -25.92 3.70 -3.51
CA GLN A 195 -26.02 4.27 -4.84
C GLN A 195 -24.81 5.10 -5.29
N SER A 196 -23.99 5.57 -4.35
CA SER A 196 -22.88 6.49 -4.63
C SER A 196 -21.50 5.86 -4.51
N LEU A 197 -21.41 4.69 -3.87
CA LEU A 197 -20.13 4.06 -3.53
C LEU A 197 -19.60 3.21 -4.69
N LYS A 198 -18.39 3.54 -5.15
CA LYS A 198 -17.67 2.68 -6.09
C LYS A 198 -17.05 1.49 -5.35
N ARG A 199 -16.85 0.38 -6.06
CA ARG A 199 -16.30 -0.86 -5.51
C ARG A 199 -14.91 -0.66 -4.89
N GLU A 200 -14.04 0.06 -5.57
CA GLU A 200 -12.67 0.35 -5.10
C GLU A 200 -12.70 1.16 -3.80
N THR A 201 -13.63 2.10 -3.70
CA THR A 201 -13.82 2.89 -2.48
C THR A 201 -14.37 2.04 -1.33
N LEU A 202 -15.31 1.12 -1.62
CA LEU A 202 -15.82 0.19 -0.62
C LEU A 202 -14.72 -0.75 -0.12
N GLN A 203 -13.90 -1.28 -1.02
CA GLN A 203 -12.77 -2.13 -0.65
C GLN A 203 -11.82 -1.40 0.31
N ALA A 204 -11.41 -0.18 -0.05
CA ALA A 204 -10.57 0.64 0.82
C ALA A 204 -11.20 0.90 2.19
N GLN A 205 -12.51 1.20 2.24
CA GLN A 205 -13.22 1.40 3.51
C GLN A 205 -13.31 0.14 4.36
N LEU A 206 -13.43 -1.04 3.75
CA LEU A 206 -13.42 -2.31 4.47
C LEU A 206 -12.03 -2.63 5.05
N GLU A 207 -10.96 -2.33 4.33
CA GLU A 207 -9.59 -2.45 4.80
C GLU A 207 -9.30 -1.48 5.96
N GLU A 208 -9.77 -0.24 5.85
CA GLU A 208 -9.70 0.75 6.93
C GLU A 208 -10.49 0.31 8.18
N LEU A 209 -11.70 -0.23 7.99
CA LEU A 209 -12.53 -0.74 9.08
C LEU A 209 -11.86 -1.93 9.78
N TRP A 210 -11.28 -2.85 9.01
CA TRP A 210 -10.48 -3.95 9.54
C TRP A 210 -9.35 -3.43 10.43
N ARG A 211 -8.60 -2.43 9.95
CA ARG A 211 -7.50 -1.80 10.70
C ARG A 211 -7.98 -1.19 12.02
N ALA A 212 -9.07 -0.42 11.99
CA ALA A 212 -9.64 0.18 13.20
C ALA A 212 -10.08 -0.88 14.22
N CYS A 213 -10.72 -1.97 13.76
CA CYS A 213 -11.15 -3.06 14.64
C CYS A 213 -9.95 -3.85 15.21
N ALA A 214 -8.91 -4.10 14.40
CA ALA A 214 -7.70 -4.77 14.86
C ALA A 214 -6.95 -3.93 15.92
N GLU A 215 -6.83 -2.62 15.72
CA GLU A 215 -6.26 -1.72 16.72
C GLU A 215 -7.12 -1.66 17.99
N ALA A 216 -8.45 -1.67 17.88
CA ALA A 216 -9.35 -1.73 19.02
C ALA A 216 -9.13 -3.00 19.87
N LEU A 217 -8.92 -4.15 19.24
CA LEU A 217 -8.57 -5.39 19.94
C LEU A 217 -7.23 -5.29 20.68
N LEU A 218 -6.22 -4.67 20.05
CA LEU A 218 -4.93 -4.46 20.70
C LEU A 218 -5.06 -3.52 21.91
N VAL A 219 -5.91 -2.48 21.82
CA VAL A 219 -6.22 -1.58 22.94
C VAL A 219 -6.86 -2.36 24.08
N GLN A 220 -7.84 -3.23 23.82
CA GLN A 220 -8.46 -4.09 24.86
C GLN A 220 -7.44 -5.03 25.51
N GLN A 221 -6.38 -5.42 24.80
CA GLN A 221 -5.28 -6.24 25.32
C GLN A 221 -4.17 -5.44 26.01
N GLY A 222 -4.36 -4.16 26.22
CA GLY A 222 -3.44 -3.30 26.97
C GLY A 222 -2.41 -2.54 26.12
N LYS A 223 -2.58 -2.43 24.80
CA LYS A 223 -1.76 -1.53 23.98
C LYS A 223 -2.00 -0.08 24.39
N ALA A 224 -0.96 0.56 24.92
CA ALA A 224 -1.08 1.90 25.51
C ALA A 224 -1.33 3.03 24.49
N ARG A 225 -0.89 2.84 23.23
CA ARG A 225 -1.02 3.84 22.16
C ARG A 225 -1.47 3.16 20.86
N PRO A 226 -2.74 3.36 20.47
CA PRO A 226 -3.21 2.89 19.16
C PRO A 226 -2.51 3.67 18.03
N ASP A 227 -2.61 3.13 16.81
CA ASP A 227 -2.08 3.79 15.62
C ASP A 227 -2.75 5.17 15.43
N PRO A 228 -1.98 6.26 15.28
CA PRO A 228 -2.53 7.62 15.16
C PRO A 228 -3.55 7.77 14.04
N SER A 229 -3.41 7.03 12.95
CA SER A 229 -4.29 7.10 11.78
C SER A 229 -5.73 6.66 12.05
N CYS A 230 -5.95 5.81 13.06
CA CYS A 230 -7.27 5.31 13.43
C CYS A 230 -7.53 5.37 14.95
N ALA A 231 -6.72 6.10 15.71
CA ALA A 231 -6.73 6.11 17.18
C ALA A 231 -8.11 6.43 17.77
N GLU A 232 -8.78 7.46 17.27
CA GLU A 232 -10.11 7.87 17.75
C GLU A 232 -11.13 6.74 17.56
N ALA A 233 -11.19 6.17 16.35
CA ALA A 233 -12.11 5.08 16.03
C ALA A 233 -11.77 3.81 16.83
N ALA A 234 -10.48 3.48 16.96
CA ALA A 234 -10.03 2.30 17.69
C ALA A 234 -10.39 2.39 19.18
N LEU A 235 -10.18 3.54 19.83
CA LEU A 235 -10.57 3.77 21.22
C LEU A 235 -12.09 3.69 21.40
N LEU A 236 -12.85 4.32 20.48
CA LEU A 236 -14.31 4.28 20.50
C LEU A 236 -14.85 2.86 20.39
N LEU A 237 -14.33 2.08 19.43
CA LEU A 237 -14.72 0.68 19.22
C LEU A 237 -14.32 -0.20 20.40
N ALA A 238 -13.12 0.00 20.95
CA ALA A 238 -12.63 -0.76 22.11
C ALA A 238 -13.48 -0.54 23.38
N ASP A 239 -14.00 0.68 23.58
CA ASP A 239 -14.88 1.04 24.71
C ASP A 239 -16.29 0.43 24.56
N ARG A 240 -16.79 0.35 23.34
CA ARG A 240 -18.20 0.05 23.05
C ARG A 240 -18.47 -1.38 22.65
N LEU A 241 -17.52 -2.07 22.05
CA LEU A 241 -17.71 -3.41 21.50
C LEU A 241 -16.94 -4.46 22.29
N THR A 242 -17.50 -5.66 22.33
CA THR A 242 -16.84 -6.83 22.88
C THR A 242 -15.74 -7.36 21.94
N ALA A 243 -14.76 -8.08 22.46
CA ALA A 243 -13.73 -8.73 21.66
C ALA A 243 -14.34 -9.67 20.59
N ARG A 244 -15.46 -10.37 20.90
CA ARG A 244 -16.19 -11.22 19.94
C ARG A 244 -16.72 -10.40 18.76
N GLN A 245 -17.34 -9.25 19.03
CA GLN A 245 -17.86 -8.35 17.99
C GLN A 245 -16.74 -7.79 17.13
N LEU A 246 -15.65 -7.34 17.73
CA LEU A 246 -14.48 -6.83 17.01
C LEU A 246 -13.83 -7.89 16.11
N LEU A 247 -13.64 -9.12 16.61
CA LEU A 247 -13.13 -10.23 15.81
C LEU A 247 -14.09 -10.58 14.64
N GLY A 248 -15.40 -10.56 14.91
CA GLY A 248 -16.40 -10.79 13.88
C GLY A 248 -16.37 -9.72 12.78
N LEU A 249 -16.21 -8.44 13.14
CA LEU A 249 -16.06 -7.34 12.20
C LEU A 249 -14.75 -7.44 11.41
N CYS A 250 -13.64 -7.77 12.07
CA CYS A 250 -12.36 -8.01 11.37
C CYS A 250 -12.50 -9.08 10.29
N ALA A 251 -13.06 -10.23 10.65
CA ALA A 251 -13.26 -11.35 9.73
C ALA A 251 -14.22 -10.99 8.57
N ALA A 252 -15.29 -10.25 8.87
CA ALA A 252 -16.24 -9.79 7.86
C ALA A 252 -15.61 -8.79 6.90
N SER A 253 -14.90 -7.78 7.42
CA SER A 253 -14.24 -6.76 6.62
C SER A 253 -13.23 -7.35 5.65
N GLN A 254 -12.38 -8.25 6.13
CA GLN A 254 -11.39 -8.93 5.29
C GLN A 254 -12.06 -9.76 4.18
N ARG A 255 -13.02 -10.61 4.55
CA ARG A 255 -13.76 -11.45 3.59
C ARG A 255 -14.47 -10.61 2.53
N PHE A 256 -15.11 -9.52 2.92
CA PHE A 256 -15.85 -8.67 1.98
C PHE A 256 -14.95 -7.80 1.12
N ALA A 257 -13.78 -7.40 1.60
CA ALA A 257 -12.74 -6.77 0.78
C ALA A 257 -12.26 -7.72 -0.34
N GLU A 258 -12.01 -9.00 -0.02
CA GLU A 258 -11.67 -10.03 -1.01
C GLU A 258 -12.81 -10.24 -2.04
N GLN A 259 -14.08 -10.16 -1.62
CA GLN A 259 -15.24 -10.27 -2.53
C GLN A 259 -15.36 -9.07 -3.48
N CYS A 260 -14.90 -7.87 -3.08
CA CYS A 260 -14.76 -6.73 -3.99
C CYS A 260 -13.85 -7.09 -5.18
N ASP A 261 -12.77 -7.81 -4.94
CA ASP A 261 -11.87 -8.31 -5.98
C ASP A 261 -12.52 -9.33 -6.93
N GLN A 262 -13.49 -10.09 -6.44
CA GLN A 262 -14.23 -11.12 -7.19
C GLN A 262 -15.47 -10.59 -7.93
N ASN A 263 -15.58 -9.28 -8.12
CA ASN A 263 -16.70 -8.62 -8.80
C ASN A 263 -18.08 -8.73 -8.12
N ALA A 264 -18.16 -8.95 -6.81
CA ALA A 264 -19.42 -8.87 -6.07
C ALA A 264 -20.03 -7.45 -6.14
N GLY A 265 -21.35 -7.36 -6.18
CA GLY A 265 -22.06 -6.09 -6.21
C GLY A 265 -21.94 -5.33 -4.88
N VAL A 266 -21.76 -4.01 -4.95
CA VAL A 266 -21.64 -3.13 -3.76
C VAL A 266 -22.81 -3.34 -2.79
N GLY A 267 -24.06 -3.31 -3.28
CA GLY A 267 -25.25 -3.52 -2.46
C GLY A 267 -25.31 -4.89 -1.79
N GLN A 268 -24.83 -5.94 -2.47
CA GLN A 268 -24.74 -7.28 -1.90
C GLN A 268 -23.78 -7.34 -0.71
N ILE A 269 -22.61 -6.70 -0.85
CA ILE A 269 -21.60 -6.65 0.22
C ILE A 269 -22.10 -5.83 1.40
N LEU A 270 -22.71 -4.67 1.16
CA LEU A 270 -23.26 -3.83 2.22
C LEU A 270 -24.41 -4.56 2.97
N GLY A 271 -25.30 -5.23 2.24
CA GLY A 271 -26.34 -6.07 2.83
C GLY A 271 -25.79 -7.22 3.67
N ALA A 272 -24.77 -7.93 3.15
CA ALA A 272 -24.10 -9.00 3.88
C ALA A 272 -23.39 -8.51 5.15
N LEU A 273 -22.80 -7.32 5.12
CA LEU A 273 -22.20 -6.69 6.30
C LEU A 273 -23.24 -6.35 7.37
N ALA A 274 -24.42 -5.85 6.97
CA ALA A 274 -25.53 -5.58 7.88
C ALA A 274 -26.05 -6.86 8.56
N VAL A 275 -26.26 -7.94 7.79
CA VAL A 275 -26.66 -9.26 8.32
C VAL A 275 -25.59 -9.79 9.28
N LYS A 276 -24.31 -9.66 8.91
CA LYS A 276 -23.21 -10.11 9.78
C LYS A 276 -23.19 -9.34 11.09
N TRP A 277 -23.49 -8.06 11.08
CA TRP A 277 -23.59 -7.27 12.30
C TRP A 277 -24.74 -7.73 13.18
N GLU A 278 -25.91 -8.02 12.59
CA GLU A 278 -27.06 -8.56 13.33
C GLU A 278 -26.72 -9.89 14.05
N GLU A 279 -25.93 -10.76 13.43
CA GLU A 279 -25.44 -12.01 14.06
C GLU A 279 -24.49 -11.79 15.24
N LEU A 280 -23.86 -10.60 15.32
CA LEU A 280 -22.88 -10.25 16.34
C LEU A 280 -23.50 -9.48 17.51
N LEU A 281 -24.73 -8.97 17.35
CA LEU A 281 -25.49 -8.31 18.43
C LEU A 281 -26.04 -9.31 19.41
#